data_40bcbc9dae263a82929277f148d40192
#
_entry.id   40bcbc9dae263a82929277f148d40192
#
_cell.length_a   1.000
_cell.length_b   1.000
_cell.length_c   1.000
_cell.angle_alpha   90.00
_cell.angle_beta   90.00
_cell.angle_gamma   90.00
#
_symmetry.space_group_name_H-M   'P 1'
#
loop_
_entity.id
_entity.type
_entity.pdbx_description
1 polymer ?
#
loop_
_entity_poly.entity_id
_entity_poly.type
_entity_poly.pdbx_seq_one_letter_code
_entity_poly.pdbx_strand_id
1 'polypeptide(L)'
;MNLTNNFTLNELIYSTTAEKNKIDNTPSQPVIKNLKALCENVLQPLRNNLGCPIVITSGFRCAVLNKRVGGASNSQHLYGQAADLIVPQKNLKDVFNYIKSHLPYDQLLYEYNKTDK
;
A
#
# COMPACT_ATOMS: atom_id res chain seq x y z
N MET A 1 -6.16 14.41 -4.00
CA MET A 1 -4.81 14.86 -3.58
C MET A 1 -3.77 13.86 -4.05
N ASN A 2 -2.82 14.34 -4.83
CA ASN A 2 -1.71 13.48 -5.26
C ASN A 2 -0.61 13.49 -4.20
N LEU A 3 -0.15 12.30 -3.81
CA LEU A 3 0.97 12.18 -2.90
C LEU A 3 2.30 12.23 -3.66
N THR A 4 2.32 11.62 -4.84
CA THR A 4 3.41 11.68 -5.80
C THR A 4 2.81 11.66 -7.20
N ASN A 5 3.66 11.63 -8.24
CA ASN A 5 3.17 11.70 -9.62
C ASN A 5 2.17 10.60 -9.99
N ASN A 6 2.38 9.40 -9.47
CA ASN A 6 1.56 8.24 -9.84
C ASN A 6 0.73 7.66 -8.70
N PHE A 7 0.74 8.29 -7.53
CA PHE A 7 -0.01 7.77 -6.38
C PHE A 7 -0.82 8.86 -5.72
N THR A 8 -2.10 8.57 -5.50
CA THR A 8 -3.03 9.51 -4.86
C THR A 8 -3.35 9.06 -3.45
N LEU A 9 -3.78 9.99 -2.61
CA LEU A 9 -4.25 9.66 -1.26
C LEU A 9 -5.39 8.65 -1.33
N ASN A 10 -6.31 8.82 -2.26
CA ASN A 10 -7.44 7.90 -2.42
C ASN A 10 -6.99 6.46 -2.62
N GLU A 11 -5.98 6.24 -3.45
CA GLU A 11 -5.47 4.87 -3.66
C GLU A 11 -4.93 4.26 -2.38
N LEU A 12 -4.32 5.07 -1.53
CA LEU A 12 -3.68 4.59 -0.32
C LEU A 12 -4.65 4.40 0.85
N ILE A 13 -5.88 4.87 0.72
CA ILE A 13 -6.89 4.73 1.79
C ILE A 13 -8.14 3.98 1.32
N TYR A 14 -8.28 3.70 0.05
CA TYR A 14 -9.47 3.03 -0.46
C TYR A 14 -9.57 1.60 0.06
N SER A 15 -10.77 1.21 0.45
CA SER A 15 -11.05 -0.15 0.90
C SER A 15 -12.49 -0.52 0.56
N THR A 16 -12.66 -1.62 -0.18
CA THR A 16 -14.00 -2.13 -0.48
C THR A 16 -14.71 -2.59 0.79
N THR A 17 -13.96 -3.14 1.74
CA THR A 17 -14.52 -3.57 3.02
C THR A 17 -15.04 -2.39 3.81
N ALA A 18 -14.28 -1.29 3.85
CA ALA A 18 -14.71 -0.08 4.54
C ALA A 18 -15.98 0.48 3.92
N GLU A 19 -16.02 0.51 2.58
CA GLU A 19 -17.16 1.03 1.87
C GLU A 19 -18.42 0.20 2.11
N LYS A 20 -18.31 -1.12 2.02
CA LYS A 20 -19.43 -2.03 2.25
C LYS A 20 -19.96 -1.97 3.67
N ASN A 21 -19.10 -1.75 4.65
CA ASN A 21 -19.47 -1.75 6.05
C ASN A 21 -19.62 -0.35 6.62
N LYS A 22 -19.55 0.66 5.78
CA LYS A 22 -19.70 2.07 6.16
C LYS A 22 -18.71 2.47 7.27
N ILE A 23 -17.47 2.01 7.14
CA ILE A 23 -16.40 2.35 8.05
C ILE A 23 -15.70 3.59 7.51
N ASP A 24 -15.55 4.60 8.35
CA ASP A 24 -14.82 5.82 7.99
C ASP A 24 -13.32 5.53 8.10
N ASN A 25 -12.65 5.45 6.96
CA ASN A 25 -11.22 5.18 6.88
C ASN A 25 -10.42 6.45 6.60
N THR A 26 -10.91 7.61 7.06
CA THR A 26 -10.22 8.87 6.88
C THR A 26 -8.96 8.92 7.75
N PRO A 27 -7.78 9.18 7.17
CA PRO A 27 -6.54 9.20 7.95
C PRO A 27 -6.34 10.53 8.67
N SER A 28 -5.60 10.48 9.78
CA SER A 28 -5.15 11.68 10.47
C SER A 28 -3.99 12.31 9.69
N GLN A 29 -3.63 13.55 10.05
CA GLN A 29 -2.52 14.24 9.40
C GLN A 29 -1.19 13.50 9.53
N PRO A 30 -0.82 12.97 10.71
CA PRO A 30 0.41 12.17 10.81
C PRO A 30 0.42 10.95 9.88
N VAL A 31 -0.73 10.30 9.71
CA VAL A 31 -0.84 9.16 8.80
C VAL A 31 -0.66 9.61 7.35
N ILE A 32 -1.25 10.73 6.96
CA ILE A 32 -1.08 11.27 5.60
C ILE A 32 0.39 11.54 5.33
N LYS A 33 1.10 12.10 6.31
CA LYS A 33 2.53 12.35 6.19
C LYS A 33 3.31 11.05 5.97
N ASN A 34 2.96 10.00 6.71
CA ASN A 34 3.59 8.70 6.56
C ASN A 34 3.30 8.08 5.20
N LEU A 35 2.06 8.21 4.72
CA LEU A 35 1.69 7.71 3.40
C LEU A 35 2.46 8.43 2.30
N LYS A 36 2.64 9.73 2.45
CA LYS A 36 3.43 10.50 1.49
C LYS A 36 4.88 10.04 1.48
N ALA A 37 5.47 9.83 2.64
CA ALA A 37 6.83 9.32 2.75
C ALA A 37 6.98 7.94 2.11
N LEU A 38 6.00 7.07 2.32
CA LEU A 38 5.98 5.75 1.69
C LEU A 38 5.96 5.87 0.17
N CYS A 39 5.14 6.77 -0.36
CA CYS A 39 5.06 6.99 -1.81
C CYS A 39 6.37 7.56 -2.35
N GLU A 40 6.94 8.56 -1.68
CA GLU A 40 8.16 9.22 -2.15
C GLU A 40 9.38 8.30 -2.10
N ASN A 41 9.50 7.52 -1.04
CA ASN A 41 10.71 6.75 -0.80
C ASN A 41 10.66 5.33 -1.34
N VAL A 42 9.48 4.78 -1.55
CA VAL A 42 9.33 3.38 -1.94
C VAL A 42 8.49 3.21 -3.19
N LEU A 43 7.23 3.64 -3.15
CA LEU A 43 6.27 3.31 -4.21
C LEU A 43 6.58 4.01 -5.53
N GLN A 44 6.91 5.29 -5.49
CA GLN A 44 7.21 6.03 -6.71
C GLN A 44 8.52 5.58 -7.35
N PRO A 45 9.61 5.37 -6.58
CA PRO A 45 10.82 4.79 -7.16
C PRO A 45 10.58 3.41 -7.78
N LEU A 46 9.78 2.57 -7.13
CA LEU A 46 9.43 1.26 -7.66
C LEU A 46 8.67 1.40 -8.98
N ARG A 47 7.66 2.28 -9.01
CA ARG A 47 6.87 2.55 -10.21
C ARG A 47 7.75 3.01 -11.36
N ASN A 48 8.65 3.93 -11.09
CA ASN A 48 9.54 4.49 -12.12
C ASN A 48 10.46 3.43 -12.69
N ASN A 49 11.01 2.57 -11.84
CA ASN A 49 11.97 1.57 -12.27
C ASN A 49 11.32 0.39 -12.98
N LEU A 50 10.12 0.01 -12.56
CA LEU A 50 9.40 -1.07 -13.24
C LEU A 50 8.80 -0.61 -14.57
N GLY A 51 8.52 0.69 -14.70
CA GLY A 51 7.96 1.25 -15.92
C GLY A 51 6.56 0.79 -16.25
N CYS A 52 5.80 0.35 -15.26
CA CYS A 52 4.43 -0.13 -15.47
C CYS A 52 3.58 0.13 -14.23
N PRO A 53 2.25 0.13 -14.39
CA PRO A 53 1.35 0.45 -13.29
C PRO A 53 1.47 -0.49 -12.11
N ILE A 54 1.33 0.08 -10.92
CA ILE A 54 1.26 -0.65 -9.65
C ILE A 54 -0.13 -0.42 -9.08
N VAL A 55 -0.80 -1.50 -8.68
CA VAL A 55 -2.11 -1.43 -8.05
C VAL A 55 -1.95 -1.62 -6.55
N ILE A 56 -2.41 -0.65 -5.78
CA ILE A 56 -2.42 -0.76 -4.31
C ILE A 56 -3.68 -1.52 -3.92
N THR A 57 -3.51 -2.64 -3.24
CA THR A 57 -4.63 -3.45 -2.79
C THR A 57 -5.03 -3.14 -1.36
N SER A 58 -4.10 -2.64 -0.54
CA SER A 58 -4.38 -2.20 0.81
C SER A 58 -3.28 -1.23 1.24
N GLY A 59 -3.67 -0.05 1.67
CA GLY A 59 -2.75 0.93 2.24
C GLY A 59 -3.11 1.17 3.71
N PHE A 60 -3.47 2.41 4.04
CA PHE A 60 -3.88 2.74 5.40
C PHE A 60 -5.17 2.02 5.79
N ARG A 61 -5.20 1.52 7.02
CA ARG A 61 -6.39 0.97 7.65
C ARG A 61 -6.56 1.59 9.03
N CYS A 62 -7.74 2.17 9.29
CA CYS A 62 -8.07 2.60 10.65
C CYS A 62 -8.24 1.37 11.54
N ALA A 63 -8.26 1.58 12.87
CA ALA A 63 -8.32 0.47 13.81
C ALA A 63 -9.53 -0.44 13.60
N VAL A 64 -10.70 0.15 13.34
CA VAL A 64 -11.93 -0.62 13.11
C VAL A 64 -11.79 -1.47 11.85
N LEU A 65 -11.31 -0.87 10.76
CA LEU A 65 -11.13 -1.59 9.50
C LEU A 65 -10.09 -2.69 9.64
N ASN A 66 -8.98 -2.39 10.30
CA ASN A 66 -7.91 -3.38 10.50
C ASN A 66 -8.42 -4.61 11.23
N LYS A 67 -9.21 -4.41 12.26
CA LYS A 67 -9.82 -5.50 13.01
C LYS A 67 -10.78 -6.30 12.13
N ARG A 68 -11.57 -5.62 11.32
CA ARG A 68 -12.55 -6.26 10.44
C ARG A 68 -11.89 -7.19 9.43
N VAL A 69 -10.76 -6.79 8.87
CA VAL A 69 -10.06 -7.61 7.87
C VAL A 69 -9.08 -8.61 8.50
N GLY A 70 -9.02 -8.68 9.82
CA GLY A 70 -8.18 -9.66 10.51
C GLY A 70 -6.71 -9.27 10.58
N GLY A 71 -6.41 -7.98 10.48
CA GLY A 71 -5.02 -7.50 10.59
C GLY A 71 -4.51 -7.56 12.02
N ALA A 72 -3.18 -7.64 12.15
CA ALA A 72 -2.55 -7.65 13.46
C ALA A 72 -2.76 -6.32 14.17
N SER A 73 -2.90 -6.35 15.49
CA SER A 73 -3.16 -5.14 16.27
C SER A 73 -2.01 -4.12 16.21
N ASN A 74 -0.83 -4.57 15.83
CA ASN A 74 0.35 -3.71 15.67
C ASN A 74 0.76 -3.54 14.21
N SER A 75 -0.17 -3.74 13.28
CA SER A 75 0.12 -3.66 11.85
C SER A 75 0.61 -2.26 11.45
N GLN A 76 1.61 -2.20 10.59
CA GLN A 76 2.10 -0.94 10.03
C GLN A 76 1.06 -0.26 9.14
N HIS A 77 0.05 -0.98 8.66
CA HIS A 77 -1.06 -0.40 7.92
C HIS A 77 -1.83 0.63 8.75
N LEU A 78 -1.85 0.46 10.08
CA LEU A 78 -2.52 1.40 10.98
C LEU A 78 -1.87 2.79 10.98
N TYR A 79 -0.61 2.86 10.63
CA TYR A 79 0.17 4.10 10.69
C TYR A 79 0.47 4.70 9.32
N GLY A 80 -0.03 4.09 8.26
CA GLY A 80 0.28 4.55 6.91
C GLY A 80 1.70 4.23 6.48
N GLN A 81 2.30 3.18 7.04
CA GLN A 81 3.70 2.81 6.79
C GLN A 81 3.85 1.51 6.02
N ALA A 82 2.75 0.97 5.52
CA ALA A 82 2.77 -0.27 4.75
C ALA A 82 1.75 -0.19 3.62
N ALA A 83 2.04 -0.90 2.54
CA ALA A 83 1.10 -1.05 1.44
C ALA A 83 1.24 -2.46 0.87
N ASP A 84 0.09 -3.07 0.58
CA ASP A 84 0.04 -4.29 -0.19
C ASP A 84 -0.21 -3.89 -1.64
N LEU A 85 0.50 -4.50 -2.55
CA LEU A 85 0.40 -4.11 -3.96
C LEU A 85 0.52 -5.31 -4.88
N ILE A 86 0.08 -5.11 -6.12
CA ILE A 86 0.34 -6.03 -7.22
C ILE A 86 0.84 -5.23 -8.41
N VAL A 87 1.62 -5.88 -9.25
CA VAL A 87 2.11 -5.29 -10.50
C VAL A 87 1.63 -6.21 -11.63
N PRO A 88 0.48 -5.88 -12.25
CA PRO A 88 -0.16 -6.82 -13.19
C PRO A 88 0.71 -7.21 -14.37
N GLN A 89 1.61 -6.34 -14.81
CA GLN A 89 2.43 -6.57 -16.00
C GLN A 89 3.77 -7.25 -15.71
N LYS A 90 4.05 -7.55 -14.45
CA LYS A 90 5.32 -8.17 -14.05
C LYS A 90 5.05 -9.43 -13.27
N ASN A 91 6.02 -10.35 -13.31
CA ASN A 91 5.86 -11.53 -12.52
C ASN A 91 6.24 -11.27 -11.06
N LEU A 92 5.57 -12.00 -10.18
CA LEU A 92 5.69 -11.83 -8.74
C LEU A 92 7.14 -11.90 -8.26
N LYS A 93 7.87 -12.87 -8.77
CA LYS A 93 9.25 -13.11 -8.35
C LYS A 93 10.16 -11.93 -8.70
N ASP A 94 10.01 -11.38 -9.90
CA ASP A 94 10.84 -10.25 -10.34
C ASP A 94 10.59 -9.02 -9.50
N VAL A 95 9.33 -8.74 -9.20
CA VAL A 95 8.96 -7.59 -8.35
C VAL A 95 9.51 -7.76 -6.95
N PHE A 96 9.34 -8.95 -6.37
CA PHE A 96 9.84 -9.24 -5.03
C PHE A 96 11.36 -9.07 -4.95
N ASN A 97 12.08 -9.60 -5.93
CA ASN A 97 13.53 -9.50 -5.97
C ASN A 97 13.99 -8.04 -6.10
N TYR A 98 13.29 -7.25 -6.91
CA TYR A 98 13.61 -5.85 -7.06
C TYR A 98 13.45 -5.11 -5.74
N ILE A 99 12.31 -5.30 -5.07
CA ILE A 99 12.04 -4.65 -3.78
C ILE A 99 13.10 -5.03 -2.77
N LYS A 100 13.42 -6.30 -2.67
CA LYS A 100 14.40 -6.80 -1.71
C LYS A 100 15.79 -6.18 -1.93
N SER A 101 16.16 -5.98 -3.19
CA SER A 101 17.50 -5.52 -3.55
C SER A 101 17.69 -4.01 -3.52
N HIS A 102 16.62 -3.24 -3.72
CA HIS A 102 16.73 -1.80 -4.00
C HIS A 102 15.95 -0.90 -3.04
N LEU A 103 15.05 -1.43 -2.24
CA LEU A 103 14.15 -0.61 -1.45
C LEU A 103 14.16 -1.01 0.03
N PRO A 104 13.83 -0.07 0.93
CA PRO A 104 13.64 -0.39 2.35
C PRO A 104 12.33 -1.13 2.55
N TYR A 105 12.34 -2.42 2.23
CA TYR A 105 11.12 -3.21 2.12
C TYR A 105 10.45 -3.51 3.46
N ASP A 106 11.02 -3.11 4.56
CA ASP A 106 10.35 -3.15 5.86
C ASP A 106 9.18 -2.17 5.92
N GLN A 107 9.13 -1.21 4.98
CA GLN A 107 8.03 -0.26 4.85
C GLN A 107 7.06 -0.66 3.76
N LEU A 108 7.28 -1.80 3.11
CA LEU A 108 6.48 -2.23 1.98
C LEU A 108 6.16 -3.71 2.12
N LEU A 109 4.86 -4.01 2.05
CA LEU A 109 4.41 -5.39 2.00
C LEU A 109 3.96 -5.69 0.58
N TYR A 110 4.66 -6.61 -0.07
CA TYR A 110 4.26 -7.05 -1.40
C TYR A 110 3.27 -8.19 -1.22
N GLU A 111 2.02 -7.88 -1.43
CA GLU A 111 0.97 -8.85 -1.25
C GLU A 111 0.99 -9.89 -2.35
N TYR A 112 1.02 -11.14 -1.94
CA TYR A 112 0.92 -12.22 -2.86
C TYR A 112 -0.51 -12.30 -3.39
N ASN A 113 -0.69 -12.06 -4.66
CA ASN A 113 -2.00 -12.13 -5.27
C ASN A 113 -2.44 -13.60 -5.34
N LYS A 114 -3.57 -13.89 -4.73
CA LYS A 114 -4.10 -15.26 -4.67
C LYS A 114 -4.36 -15.85 -6.05
N THR A 115 -4.58 -15.01 -7.04
CA THR A 115 -4.81 -15.47 -8.41
C THR A 115 -3.51 -15.76 -9.16
N ASP A 116 -2.38 -15.40 -8.60
CA ASP A 116 -1.07 -15.60 -9.23
C ASP A 116 -0.43 -16.94 -8.89
N LYS A 117 -1.16 -17.79 -8.29
CA LYS A 117 -0.64 -19.09 -7.89
C LYS A 117 -0.43 -20.03 -9.03
#